data_205c3eb4d19afaf48684d4b06cbb3166
#
_entry.id   205c3eb4d19afaf48684d4b06cbb3166
#
_cell.length_a   1.000
_cell.length_b   1.000
_cell.length_c   1.000
_cell.angle_alpha   90.00
_cell.angle_beta   90.00
_cell.angle_gamma   90.00
#
_symmetry.space_group_name_H-M   'P 1'
#
loop_
_entity.id
_entity.type
_entity.pdbx_description
1 polymer ?
#
loop_
_entity_poly.entity_id
_entity_poly.type
_entity_poly.pdbx_seq_one_letter_code
_entity_poly.pdbx_strand_id
1 'polypeptide(L)'
;MSFSSRIKEELSRHMSPARHCQIAEIAAILSLCGRIQISGDDHYSIKIHTENVTVARKCFTLLRKTFNIETDISIRRNAHLGKNRIYSVCVKQHEDALRVLKATKLLTEDGEVGENLSVVGNVVVQNPCCRRAFLRGAFLASGSISDPEKFYHFEIVCATDAKARQIQSIMATFDIDAKIVIRKRYYVVYIKEGSQIVDILNVMEAHLSLMELENIRILKEMRGNVNRQVNCETANINKTVSAVVKQIEDIEFIRDTVGFESLPDGLAQIAKARLLKPEATLKELGEDLEPPVGKSGVNHRLRKLGEMAEKLREQGTET
;
A
#
# COMPACT_ATOMS: atom_id res chain seq x y z
N MET A 1 0.64 17.30 8.30
CA MET A 1 -0.09 17.22 7.02
C MET A 1 -0.05 15.77 6.56
N SER A 2 -1.18 15.17 6.10
CA SER A 2 -1.19 13.78 5.64
C SER A 2 -0.44 13.61 4.33
N PHE A 3 0.02 12.38 4.03
CA PHE A 3 0.67 12.07 2.74
C PHE A 3 -0.25 12.43 1.57
N SER A 4 -1.53 12.06 1.64
CA SER A 4 -2.54 12.44 0.63
C SER A 4 -2.64 13.96 0.42
N SER A 5 -2.54 14.76 1.49
CA SER A 5 -2.58 16.22 1.39
C SER A 5 -1.34 16.80 0.73
N ARG A 6 -0.16 16.21 0.94
CA ARG A 6 1.08 16.63 0.27
C ARG A 6 1.01 16.39 -1.24
N ILE A 7 0.52 15.22 -1.65
CA ILE A 7 0.30 14.92 -3.08
C ILE A 7 -0.67 15.93 -3.70
N LYS A 8 -1.80 16.22 -3.04
CA LYS A 8 -2.76 17.21 -3.55
C LYS A 8 -2.15 18.60 -3.65
N GLU A 9 -1.30 18.98 -2.71
CA GLU A 9 -0.56 20.25 -2.78
C GLU A 9 0.42 20.30 -3.95
N GLU A 10 1.20 19.24 -4.15
CA GLU A 10 2.12 19.10 -5.28
C GLU A 10 1.37 19.20 -6.63
N LEU A 11 0.35 18.36 -6.81
CA LEU A 11 -0.45 18.32 -8.04
C LEU A 11 -1.19 19.62 -8.30
N SER A 12 -1.58 20.36 -7.27
CA SER A 12 -2.25 21.65 -7.42
C SER A 12 -1.34 22.74 -8.00
N ARG A 13 -0.04 22.63 -7.79
CA ARG A 13 0.95 23.55 -8.36
C ARG A 13 1.29 23.23 -9.81
N HIS A 14 1.08 21.97 -10.22
CA HIS A 14 1.32 21.55 -11.60
C HIS A 14 0.28 22.18 -12.55
N MET A 15 0.72 22.88 -13.57
CA MET A 15 -0.13 23.46 -14.63
C MET A 15 0.38 23.00 -15.97
N SER A 16 -0.39 22.16 -16.65
CA SER A 16 -0.06 21.74 -18.01
C SER A 16 -0.02 22.97 -18.95
N PRO A 17 0.99 23.11 -19.82
CA PRO A 17 1.03 24.20 -20.79
C PRO A 17 -0.01 24.03 -21.90
N ALA A 18 -0.40 22.79 -22.21
CA ALA A 18 -1.33 22.48 -23.28
C ALA A 18 -2.79 22.64 -22.84
N ARG A 19 -3.56 23.44 -23.55
CA ARG A 19 -4.97 23.72 -23.26
C ARG A 19 -5.84 22.46 -23.22
N HIS A 20 -5.62 21.50 -24.13
CA HIS A 20 -6.38 20.24 -24.15
C HIS A 20 -6.16 19.41 -22.85
N CYS A 21 -4.96 19.43 -22.26
CA CYS A 21 -4.69 18.79 -20.98
C CYS A 21 -5.38 19.53 -19.83
N GLN A 22 -5.40 20.87 -19.85
CA GLN A 22 -6.14 21.66 -18.87
C GLN A 22 -7.64 21.36 -18.94
N ILE A 23 -8.20 21.21 -20.13
CA ILE A 23 -9.60 20.81 -20.34
C ILE A 23 -9.87 19.41 -19.78
N ALA A 24 -8.97 18.45 -20.03
CA ALA A 24 -9.09 17.08 -19.49
C ALA A 24 -9.06 17.05 -17.95
N GLU A 25 -8.19 17.85 -17.33
CA GLU A 25 -8.11 17.98 -15.88
C GLU A 25 -9.39 18.61 -15.30
N ILE A 26 -9.92 19.67 -15.92
CA ILE A 26 -11.20 20.30 -15.54
C ILE A 26 -12.36 19.32 -15.70
N ALA A 27 -12.41 18.57 -16.80
CA ALA A 27 -13.46 17.58 -17.07
C ALA A 27 -13.52 16.51 -15.98
N ALA A 28 -12.37 16.00 -15.54
CA ALA A 28 -12.30 15.04 -14.43
C ALA A 28 -12.83 15.65 -13.12
N ILE A 29 -12.40 16.86 -12.79
CA ILE A 29 -12.84 17.55 -11.58
C ILE A 29 -14.35 17.78 -11.60
N LEU A 30 -14.89 18.30 -12.72
CA LEU A 30 -16.33 18.53 -12.86
C LEU A 30 -17.13 17.24 -12.78
N SER A 31 -16.68 16.19 -13.46
CA SER A 31 -17.35 14.88 -13.44
C SER A 31 -17.49 14.31 -12.02
N LEU A 32 -16.50 14.50 -11.15
CA LEU A 32 -16.46 13.86 -9.83
C LEU A 32 -17.00 14.72 -8.69
N CYS A 33 -16.75 16.02 -8.69
CA CYS A 33 -17.15 16.93 -7.61
C CYS A 33 -17.88 18.19 -8.09
N GLY A 34 -18.16 18.30 -9.40
CA GLY A 34 -18.96 19.37 -9.98
C GLY A 34 -20.46 19.12 -9.82
N ARG A 35 -21.21 20.21 -9.79
CA ARG A 35 -22.67 20.24 -9.89
C ARG A 35 -23.07 21.31 -10.87
N ILE A 36 -24.08 21.03 -11.66
CA ILE A 36 -24.73 21.99 -12.53
C ILE A 36 -26.01 22.45 -11.83
N GLN A 37 -26.23 23.72 -11.77
CA GLN A 37 -27.49 24.31 -11.30
C GLN A 37 -28.20 24.90 -12.49
N ILE A 38 -29.44 24.52 -12.69
CA ILE A 38 -30.33 25.03 -13.73
C ILE A 38 -31.38 25.88 -13.03
N SER A 39 -31.52 27.13 -13.42
CA SER A 39 -32.60 28.02 -12.95
C SER A 39 -33.74 28.08 -13.97
N GLY A 40 -34.86 28.63 -13.58
CA GLY A 40 -36.15 28.54 -14.32
C GLY A 40 -36.17 29.06 -15.77
N ASP A 41 -35.13 29.73 -16.25
CA ASP A 41 -34.99 30.22 -17.62
C ASP A 41 -33.87 29.49 -18.37
N ASP A 42 -33.68 28.20 -18.13
CA ASP A 42 -32.57 27.37 -18.65
C ASP A 42 -31.19 28.01 -18.48
N HIS A 43 -31.03 28.75 -17.39
CA HIS A 43 -29.78 29.40 -17.04
C HIS A 43 -28.87 28.45 -16.28
N TYR A 44 -27.77 28.05 -16.93
CA TYR A 44 -26.78 27.13 -16.35
C TYR A 44 -25.73 27.84 -15.53
N SER A 45 -25.39 27.28 -14.38
CA SER A 45 -24.23 27.64 -13.59
C SER A 45 -23.49 26.40 -13.11
N ILE A 46 -22.18 26.50 -12.98
CA ILE A 46 -21.33 25.40 -12.52
C ILE A 46 -20.87 25.69 -11.09
N LYS A 47 -20.89 24.67 -10.25
CA LYS A 47 -20.40 24.74 -8.88
C LYS A 47 -19.55 23.55 -8.51
N ILE A 48 -18.31 23.79 -8.12
CA ILE A 48 -17.35 22.76 -7.68
C ILE A 48 -17.25 22.85 -6.15
N HIS A 49 -17.46 21.73 -5.45
CA HIS A 49 -17.34 21.64 -4.00
C HIS A 49 -16.12 20.85 -3.60
N THR A 50 -15.32 21.38 -2.69
CA THR A 50 -14.17 20.67 -2.10
C THR A 50 -13.90 21.13 -0.67
N GLU A 51 -13.42 20.23 0.17
CA GLU A 51 -12.95 20.56 1.52
C GLU A 51 -11.49 21.03 1.53
N ASN A 52 -10.78 20.86 0.43
CA ASN A 52 -9.36 21.17 0.31
C ASN A 52 -9.15 22.53 -0.36
N VAL A 53 -8.57 23.49 0.38
CA VAL A 53 -8.31 24.85 -0.13
C VAL A 53 -7.35 24.85 -1.34
N THR A 54 -6.38 23.96 -1.39
CA THR A 54 -5.42 23.87 -2.49
C THR A 54 -6.10 23.41 -3.78
N VAL A 55 -7.03 22.44 -3.67
CA VAL A 55 -7.87 22.01 -4.81
C VAL A 55 -8.79 23.13 -5.27
N ALA A 56 -9.41 23.89 -4.36
CA ALA A 56 -10.23 25.04 -4.71
C ALA A 56 -9.44 26.10 -5.50
N ARG A 57 -8.23 26.44 -5.05
CA ARG A 57 -7.32 27.35 -5.75
C ARG A 57 -6.95 26.83 -7.14
N LYS A 58 -6.66 25.52 -7.24
CA LYS A 58 -6.35 24.88 -8.54
C LYS A 58 -7.53 25.01 -9.51
N CYS A 59 -8.74 24.68 -9.08
CA CYS A 59 -9.96 24.79 -9.88
C CYS A 59 -10.18 26.23 -10.37
N PHE A 60 -10.05 27.21 -9.46
CA PHE A 60 -10.15 28.62 -9.79
C PHE A 60 -9.14 29.03 -10.87
N THR A 61 -7.87 28.69 -10.66
CA THR A 61 -6.79 29.04 -11.60
C THR A 61 -6.96 28.38 -12.96
N LEU A 62 -7.33 27.07 -12.98
CA LEU A 62 -7.58 26.33 -14.22
C LEU A 62 -8.71 26.95 -15.02
N LEU A 63 -9.87 27.21 -14.42
CA LEU A 63 -11.03 27.79 -15.08
C LEU A 63 -10.68 29.15 -15.70
N ARG A 64 -10.03 30.03 -14.90
CA ARG A 64 -9.61 31.36 -15.40
C ARG A 64 -8.60 31.27 -16.54
N LYS A 65 -7.54 30.47 -16.39
CA LYS A 65 -6.48 30.39 -17.41
C LYS A 65 -6.95 29.70 -18.69
N THR A 66 -7.78 28.65 -18.59
CA THR A 66 -8.22 27.86 -19.75
C THR A 66 -9.29 28.55 -20.55
N PHE A 67 -10.22 29.24 -19.89
CA PHE A 67 -11.42 29.82 -20.52
C PHE A 67 -11.48 31.33 -20.50
N ASN A 68 -10.58 32.00 -19.76
CA ASN A 68 -10.60 33.45 -19.52
C ASN A 68 -11.96 33.92 -19.00
N ILE A 69 -12.47 33.26 -17.95
CA ILE A 69 -13.78 33.51 -17.36
C ILE A 69 -13.65 34.01 -15.93
N GLU A 70 -14.66 34.74 -15.46
CA GLU A 70 -14.77 35.12 -14.06
C GLU A 70 -15.33 33.97 -13.23
N THR A 71 -14.70 33.71 -12.10
CA THR A 71 -15.11 32.66 -11.16
C THR A 71 -15.14 33.21 -9.75
N ASP A 72 -16.17 32.82 -9.00
CA ASP A 72 -16.32 33.19 -7.59
C ASP A 72 -15.89 32.06 -6.67
N ILE A 73 -15.29 32.41 -5.54
CA ILE A 73 -15.01 31.44 -4.47
C ILE A 73 -15.87 31.83 -3.25
N SER A 74 -16.69 30.89 -2.79
CA SER A 74 -17.42 31.02 -1.53
C SER A 74 -16.95 29.98 -0.52
N ILE A 75 -16.90 30.38 0.75
CA ILE A 75 -16.48 29.52 1.86
C ILE A 75 -17.68 29.35 2.79
N ARG A 76 -18.11 28.11 3.01
CA ARG A 76 -19.14 27.79 4.00
C ARG A 76 -18.50 27.04 5.16
N ARG A 77 -18.87 27.41 6.40
CA ARG A 77 -18.56 26.63 7.60
C ARG A 77 -19.74 25.72 7.88
N ASN A 78 -19.51 24.43 8.03
CA ASN A 78 -20.56 23.49 8.40
C ASN A 78 -20.70 23.51 9.93
N ALA A 79 -21.79 24.12 10.43
CA ALA A 79 -22.03 24.26 11.86
C ALA A 79 -22.25 22.93 12.59
N HIS A 80 -22.70 21.88 11.87
CA HIS A 80 -23.08 20.58 12.43
C HIS A 80 -21.97 19.51 12.40
N LEU A 81 -20.89 19.68 11.64
CA LEU A 81 -19.82 18.68 11.44
C LEU A 81 -18.44 19.15 11.90
N GLY A 82 -18.37 20.04 12.89
CA GLY A 82 -17.09 20.51 13.41
C GLY A 82 -16.39 21.50 12.47
N LYS A 83 -15.08 21.66 12.60
CA LYS A 83 -14.26 22.73 11.99
C LYS A 83 -14.06 22.62 10.46
N ASN A 84 -14.77 21.77 9.73
CA ASN A 84 -14.55 21.58 8.29
C ASN A 84 -15.11 22.74 7.46
N ARG A 85 -14.27 23.35 6.65
CA ARG A 85 -14.63 24.38 5.69
C ARG A 85 -14.88 23.76 4.33
N ILE A 86 -16.01 24.10 3.71
CA ILE A 86 -16.31 23.70 2.33
C ILE A 86 -16.06 24.93 1.46
N TYR A 87 -15.21 24.74 0.47
CA TYR A 87 -14.90 25.72 -0.57
C TYR A 87 -15.76 25.43 -1.77
N SER A 88 -16.40 26.46 -2.34
CA SER A 88 -17.20 26.34 -3.56
C SER A 88 -16.65 27.30 -4.61
N VAL A 89 -16.21 26.77 -5.74
CA VAL A 89 -15.80 27.54 -6.92
C VAL A 89 -16.97 27.56 -7.88
N CYS A 90 -17.44 28.74 -8.27
CA CYS A 90 -18.67 28.93 -9.04
C CYS A 90 -18.38 29.67 -10.36
N VAL A 91 -18.95 29.19 -11.46
CA VAL A 91 -19.09 29.90 -12.72
C VAL A 91 -20.57 30.25 -12.85
N LYS A 92 -20.91 31.54 -12.66
CA LYS A 92 -22.31 31.99 -12.58
C LYS A 92 -22.89 32.38 -13.93
N GLN A 93 -22.06 32.91 -14.83
CA GLN A 93 -22.50 33.35 -16.15
C GLN A 93 -22.87 32.15 -17.01
N HIS A 94 -24.08 32.19 -17.58
CA HIS A 94 -24.63 31.12 -18.40
C HIS A 94 -23.74 30.76 -19.60
N GLU A 95 -23.32 31.75 -20.35
CA GLU A 95 -22.47 31.56 -21.54
C GLU A 95 -21.13 30.93 -21.19
N ASP A 96 -20.52 31.34 -20.07
CA ASP A 96 -19.26 30.79 -19.60
C ASP A 96 -19.44 29.35 -19.11
N ALA A 97 -20.53 29.07 -18.39
CA ALA A 97 -20.86 27.70 -17.98
C ALA A 97 -21.05 26.79 -19.18
N LEU A 98 -21.79 27.23 -20.21
CA LEU A 98 -21.98 26.47 -21.44
C LEU A 98 -20.65 26.25 -22.18
N ARG A 99 -19.78 27.27 -22.27
CA ARG A 99 -18.44 27.12 -22.87
C ARG A 99 -17.61 26.04 -22.17
N VAL A 100 -17.61 26.03 -20.84
CA VAL A 100 -16.91 25.02 -20.07
C VAL A 100 -17.51 23.63 -20.32
N LEU A 101 -18.85 23.48 -20.26
CA LEU A 101 -19.54 22.20 -20.44
C LEU A 101 -19.35 21.65 -21.86
N LYS A 102 -19.44 22.50 -22.90
CA LYS A 102 -19.18 22.11 -24.29
C LYS A 102 -17.73 21.65 -24.50
N ALA A 103 -16.75 22.38 -23.94
CA ALA A 103 -15.34 22.04 -24.08
C ALA A 103 -14.97 20.75 -23.33
N THR A 104 -15.56 20.49 -22.17
CA THR A 104 -15.36 19.28 -21.37
C THR A 104 -16.19 18.09 -21.83
N LYS A 105 -17.03 18.27 -22.85
CA LYS A 105 -17.94 17.24 -23.40
C LYS A 105 -18.80 16.58 -22.30
N LEU A 106 -19.31 17.42 -21.39
CA LEU A 106 -20.22 17.01 -20.32
C LEU A 106 -21.69 17.34 -20.65
N LEU A 107 -21.97 17.96 -21.80
CA LEU A 107 -23.29 18.04 -22.40
C LEU A 107 -23.57 16.78 -23.22
N THR A 108 -24.85 16.40 -23.34
CA THR A 108 -25.31 15.39 -24.29
C THR A 108 -25.17 15.88 -25.75
N GLU A 109 -25.30 14.98 -26.71
CA GLU A 109 -25.26 15.35 -28.15
C GLU A 109 -26.36 16.34 -28.54
N ASP A 110 -27.51 16.28 -27.89
CA ASP A 110 -28.65 17.19 -28.06
C ASP A 110 -28.46 18.54 -27.37
N GLY A 111 -27.31 18.76 -26.71
CA GLY A 111 -27.02 20.01 -26.01
C GLY A 111 -27.67 20.15 -24.64
N GLU A 112 -28.36 19.12 -24.19
CA GLU A 112 -28.95 19.08 -22.85
C GLU A 112 -27.91 18.73 -21.78
N VAL A 113 -28.10 19.30 -20.63
CA VAL A 113 -27.33 18.90 -19.43
C VAL A 113 -27.99 17.66 -18.87
N GLY A 114 -27.37 16.51 -19.04
CA GLY A 114 -27.83 15.31 -18.37
C GLY A 114 -27.84 15.52 -16.86
N GLU A 115 -28.89 15.09 -16.16
CA GLU A 115 -29.05 15.18 -14.69
C GLU A 115 -27.84 14.66 -13.91
N ASN A 116 -27.09 13.78 -14.54
CA ASN A 116 -25.80 13.31 -14.04
C ASN A 116 -24.72 13.73 -15.02
N LEU A 117 -23.79 14.58 -14.57
CA LEU A 117 -22.49 14.75 -15.24
C LEU A 117 -21.93 13.35 -15.51
N SER A 118 -22.20 12.85 -16.71
CA SER A 118 -21.92 11.48 -17.10
C SER A 118 -20.42 11.28 -17.34
N VAL A 119 -20.08 10.19 -17.92
CA VAL A 119 -18.72 9.84 -18.36
C VAL A 119 -18.21 10.92 -19.33
N VAL A 120 -17.00 11.39 -19.10
CA VAL A 120 -16.36 12.38 -19.99
C VAL A 120 -16.15 11.77 -21.38
N GLY A 121 -16.53 12.49 -22.42
CA GLY A 121 -16.43 12.00 -23.80
C GLY A 121 -15.00 11.59 -24.18
N ASN A 122 -14.86 10.51 -24.93
CA ASN A 122 -13.57 9.90 -25.31
C ASN A 122 -12.60 10.89 -25.98
N VAL A 123 -13.11 11.88 -26.69
CA VAL A 123 -12.30 12.93 -27.36
C VAL A 123 -11.44 13.70 -26.35
N VAL A 124 -11.95 13.93 -25.13
CA VAL A 124 -11.23 14.68 -24.07
C VAL A 124 -10.05 13.88 -23.53
N VAL A 125 -10.12 12.57 -23.54
CA VAL A 125 -9.10 11.65 -23.00
C VAL A 125 -8.39 10.82 -24.08
N GLN A 126 -8.43 11.30 -25.33
CA GLN A 126 -7.86 10.60 -26.46
C GLN A 126 -6.34 10.46 -26.37
N ASN A 127 -5.64 11.55 -26.07
CA ASN A 127 -4.18 11.59 -26.01
C ASN A 127 -3.64 11.11 -24.65
N PRO A 128 -2.48 10.44 -24.59
CA PRO A 128 -1.86 10.02 -23.33
C PRO A 128 -1.65 11.17 -22.33
N CYS A 129 -1.26 12.36 -22.81
CA CYS A 129 -1.09 13.55 -21.95
C CYS A 129 -2.44 14.03 -21.36
N CYS A 130 -3.55 13.90 -22.09
CA CYS A 130 -4.89 14.20 -21.58
C CYS A 130 -5.33 13.17 -20.52
N ARG A 131 -5.01 11.88 -20.72
CA ARG A 131 -5.28 10.82 -19.73
C ARG A 131 -4.53 11.07 -18.44
N ARG A 132 -3.25 11.48 -18.50
CA ARG A 132 -2.47 11.90 -17.32
C ARG A 132 -3.13 13.05 -16.59
N ALA A 133 -3.49 14.11 -17.32
CA ALA A 133 -4.17 15.27 -16.76
C ALA A 133 -5.55 14.92 -16.16
N PHE A 134 -6.29 14.03 -16.81
CA PHE A 134 -7.57 13.52 -16.30
C PHE A 134 -7.41 12.76 -14.98
N LEU A 135 -6.45 11.84 -14.88
CA LEU A 135 -6.17 11.10 -13.65
C LEU A 135 -5.73 12.04 -12.51
N ARG A 136 -4.92 13.05 -12.81
CA ARG A 136 -4.55 14.11 -11.87
C ARG A 136 -5.77 14.86 -11.34
N GLY A 137 -6.65 15.30 -12.25
CA GLY A 137 -7.91 15.95 -11.88
C GLY A 137 -8.83 15.05 -11.06
N ALA A 138 -8.94 13.77 -11.41
CA ALA A 138 -9.73 12.79 -10.68
C ALA A 138 -9.21 12.58 -9.25
N PHE A 139 -7.89 12.48 -9.07
CA PHE A 139 -7.29 12.37 -7.74
C PHE A 139 -7.48 13.65 -6.91
N LEU A 140 -7.31 14.82 -7.51
CA LEU A 140 -7.56 16.10 -6.82
C LEU A 140 -9.01 16.18 -6.33
N ALA A 141 -9.98 15.75 -7.15
CA ALA A 141 -11.41 15.82 -6.86
C ALA A 141 -11.82 14.88 -5.72
N SER A 142 -11.52 13.60 -5.83
CA SER A 142 -12.05 12.55 -4.94
C SER A 142 -11.04 11.47 -4.56
N GLY A 143 -9.76 11.64 -4.92
CA GLY A 143 -8.71 10.71 -4.60
C GLY A 143 -8.19 10.83 -3.18
N SER A 144 -7.70 9.73 -2.64
CA SER A 144 -6.93 9.67 -1.40
C SER A 144 -5.87 8.58 -1.46
N ILE A 145 -4.87 8.71 -0.61
CA ILE A 145 -3.80 7.73 -0.42
C ILE A 145 -3.48 7.63 1.06
N SER A 146 -3.25 6.41 1.51
CA SER A 146 -2.87 6.13 2.89
C SER A 146 -1.44 6.56 3.18
N ASP A 147 -1.12 6.66 4.46
CA ASP A 147 0.24 6.86 4.92
C ASP A 147 1.11 5.64 4.53
N PRO A 148 2.12 5.80 3.66
CA PRO A 148 2.93 4.70 3.18
C PRO A 148 3.79 4.05 4.28
N GLU A 149 4.01 4.73 5.41
CA GLU A 149 4.64 4.12 6.59
C GLU A 149 3.79 3.00 7.19
N LYS A 150 2.44 3.07 7.05
CA LYS A 150 1.50 2.09 7.59
C LYS A 150 1.17 1.00 6.58
N PHE A 151 0.53 1.37 5.47
CA PHE A 151 0.12 0.45 4.42
C PHE A 151 -0.03 1.16 3.07
N TYR A 152 -0.02 0.39 1.99
CA TYR A 152 -0.19 0.89 0.63
C TYR A 152 -1.65 0.80 0.23
N HIS A 153 -2.29 1.95 0.02
CA HIS A 153 -3.66 2.03 -0.46
C HIS A 153 -3.90 3.37 -1.13
N PHE A 154 -4.18 3.32 -2.42
CA PHE A 154 -4.60 4.45 -3.24
C PHE A 154 -6.06 4.23 -3.62
N GLU A 155 -6.89 5.27 -3.58
CA GLU A 155 -8.28 5.18 -3.99
C GLU A 155 -8.79 6.46 -4.66
N ILE A 156 -9.76 6.30 -5.58
CA ILE A 156 -10.58 7.37 -6.15
C ILE A 156 -12.04 6.96 -5.96
N VAL A 157 -12.84 7.83 -5.34
CA VAL A 157 -14.25 7.56 -5.03
C VAL A 157 -15.13 8.15 -6.13
N CYS A 158 -16.02 7.32 -6.69
CA CYS A 158 -16.96 7.66 -7.76
C CYS A 158 -18.40 7.48 -7.31
N ALA A 159 -19.30 8.35 -7.80
CA ALA A 159 -20.72 8.25 -7.51
C ALA A 159 -21.42 7.14 -8.33
N THR A 160 -20.89 6.79 -9.52
CA THR A 160 -21.50 5.81 -10.44
C THR A 160 -20.46 4.80 -10.93
N ASP A 161 -20.94 3.60 -11.31
CA ASP A 161 -20.12 2.54 -11.89
C ASP A 161 -19.42 2.99 -13.19
N ALA A 162 -20.16 3.70 -14.05
CA ALA A 162 -19.62 4.19 -15.33
C ALA A 162 -18.38 5.09 -15.16
N LYS A 163 -18.39 5.99 -14.18
CA LYS A 163 -17.22 6.83 -13.87
C LYS A 163 -16.06 6.02 -13.31
N ALA A 164 -16.34 5.04 -12.46
CA ALA A 164 -15.31 4.17 -11.92
C ALA A 164 -14.65 3.33 -13.02
N ARG A 165 -15.44 2.75 -13.93
CA ARG A 165 -14.93 2.01 -15.09
C ARG A 165 -14.12 2.88 -16.04
N GLN A 166 -14.54 4.13 -16.26
CA GLN A 166 -13.75 5.07 -17.07
C GLN A 166 -12.38 5.31 -16.47
N ILE A 167 -12.30 5.59 -15.16
CA ILE A 167 -11.03 5.79 -14.47
C ILE A 167 -10.16 4.53 -14.54
N GLN A 168 -10.74 3.36 -14.26
CA GLN A 168 -10.06 2.07 -14.36
C GLN A 168 -9.51 1.82 -15.77
N SER A 169 -10.32 2.06 -16.82
CA SER A 169 -9.91 1.90 -18.21
C SER A 169 -8.77 2.85 -18.59
N ILE A 170 -8.80 4.09 -18.10
CA ILE A 170 -7.70 5.05 -18.33
C ILE A 170 -6.42 4.60 -17.61
N MET A 171 -6.51 4.12 -16.37
CA MET A 171 -5.36 3.55 -15.63
C MET A 171 -4.76 2.35 -16.35
N ALA A 172 -5.60 1.46 -16.89
CA ALA A 172 -5.17 0.29 -17.65
C ALA A 172 -4.34 0.67 -18.91
N THR A 173 -4.56 1.85 -19.50
CA THR A 173 -3.72 2.33 -20.63
C THR A 173 -2.28 2.70 -20.23
N PHE A 174 -1.98 2.68 -18.95
CA PHE A 174 -0.64 2.86 -18.35
C PHE A 174 -0.17 1.61 -17.60
N ASP A 175 -0.73 0.44 -17.93
CA ASP A 175 -0.42 -0.86 -17.32
C ASP A 175 -0.69 -0.91 -15.80
N ILE A 176 -1.63 -0.10 -15.32
CA ILE A 176 -2.02 -0.05 -13.90
C ILE A 176 -3.29 -0.89 -13.69
N ASP A 177 -3.17 -1.99 -12.93
CA ASP A 177 -4.29 -2.91 -12.59
C ASP A 177 -5.09 -2.39 -11.38
N ALA A 178 -5.88 -1.35 -11.58
CA ALA A 178 -6.79 -0.85 -10.57
C ALA A 178 -8.05 -1.72 -10.47
N LYS A 179 -8.54 -1.92 -9.24
CA LYS A 179 -9.76 -2.70 -8.97
C LYS A 179 -10.89 -1.78 -8.53
N ILE A 180 -12.13 -2.24 -8.73
CA ILE A 180 -13.33 -1.53 -8.29
C ILE A 180 -14.00 -2.32 -7.18
N VAL A 181 -14.40 -1.61 -6.11
CA VAL A 181 -15.22 -2.17 -5.02
C VAL A 181 -16.37 -1.23 -4.71
N ILE A 182 -17.53 -1.79 -4.38
CA ILE A 182 -18.68 -1.02 -3.92
C ILE A 182 -18.55 -0.84 -2.40
N ARG A 183 -18.52 0.42 -1.95
CA ARG A 183 -18.50 0.77 -0.53
C ARG A 183 -19.72 1.65 -0.23
N LYS A 184 -20.69 1.12 0.50
CA LYS A 184 -22.00 1.75 0.70
C LYS A 184 -22.67 2.03 -0.66
N ARG A 185 -22.83 3.29 -1.03
CA ARG A 185 -23.43 3.75 -2.31
C ARG A 185 -22.41 4.26 -3.33
N TYR A 186 -21.10 4.12 -3.05
CA TYR A 186 -20.04 4.64 -3.90
C TYR A 186 -19.24 3.51 -4.51
N TYR A 187 -18.71 3.76 -5.69
CA TYR A 187 -17.77 2.90 -6.41
C TYR A 187 -16.35 3.42 -6.18
N VAL A 188 -15.50 2.58 -5.64
CA VAL A 188 -14.13 2.97 -5.27
C VAL A 188 -13.15 2.25 -6.18
N VAL A 189 -12.44 3.01 -7.00
CA VAL A 189 -11.30 2.51 -7.79
C VAL A 189 -10.09 2.54 -6.89
N TYR A 190 -9.40 1.40 -6.70
CA TYR A 190 -8.30 1.31 -5.75
C TYR A 190 -7.12 0.49 -6.24
N ILE A 191 -5.93 0.79 -5.68
CA ILE A 191 -4.67 0.08 -5.87
C ILE A 191 -4.08 -0.20 -4.49
N LYS A 192 -3.58 -1.43 -4.27
CA LYS A 192 -2.94 -1.84 -3.02
C LYS A 192 -1.46 -2.18 -3.18
N GLU A 193 -1.01 -2.39 -4.39
CA GLU A 193 0.38 -2.73 -4.68
C GLU A 193 1.25 -1.47 -4.71
N GLY A 194 2.32 -1.47 -3.92
CA GLY A 194 3.21 -0.32 -3.77
C GLY A 194 3.88 0.11 -5.06
N SER A 195 4.28 -0.83 -5.93
CA SER A 195 4.85 -0.54 -7.26
C SER A 195 3.86 0.19 -8.13
N GLN A 196 2.64 -0.29 -8.22
CA GLN A 196 1.59 0.35 -9.01
C GLN A 196 1.14 1.72 -8.47
N ILE A 197 1.29 1.93 -7.14
CA ILE A 197 1.07 3.27 -6.56
C ILE A 197 2.19 4.24 -6.98
N VAL A 198 3.41 3.76 -7.12
CA VAL A 198 4.52 4.56 -7.71
C VAL A 198 4.19 4.91 -9.15
N ASP A 199 3.72 3.93 -9.94
CA ASP A 199 3.36 4.14 -11.34
C ASP A 199 2.25 5.18 -11.49
N ILE A 200 1.18 5.12 -10.70
CA ILE A 200 0.11 6.12 -10.77
C ILE A 200 0.58 7.51 -10.34
N LEU A 201 1.47 7.63 -9.35
CA LEU A 201 2.07 8.92 -8.98
C LEU A 201 2.91 9.49 -10.12
N ASN A 202 3.67 8.65 -10.82
CA ASN A 202 4.42 9.05 -12.02
C ASN A 202 3.49 9.49 -13.16
N VAL A 203 2.42 8.74 -13.41
CA VAL A 203 1.41 9.10 -14.41
C VAL A 203 0.77 10.44 -14.10
N MET A 204 0.46 10.73 -12.85
CA MET A 204 -0.11 12.01 -12.42
C MET A 204 0.93 13.14 -12.32
N GLU A 205 2.22 12.84 -12.49
CA GLU A 205 3.33 13.81 -12.39
C GLU A 205 3.55 14.36 -10.95
N ALA A 206 3.30 13.50 -9.94
CA ALA A 206 3.57 13.77 -8.54
C ALA A 206 4.98 13.27 -8.15
N HIS A 207 6.01 13.85 -8.75
CA HIS A 207 7.38 13.33 -8.68
C HIS A 207 8.03 13.43 -7.29
N LEU A 208 7.75 14.49 -6.53
CA LEU A 208 8.28 14.64 -5.17
C LEU A 208 7.67 13.58 -4.23
N SER A 209 6.37 13.40 -4.30
CA SER A 209 5.66 12.39 -3.51
C SER A 209 6.02 10.97 -3.93
N LEU A 210 6.30 10.75 -5.22
CA LEU A 210 6.82 9.48 -5.75
C LEU A 210 8.16 9.15 -5.11
N MET A 211 9.12 10.08 -5.11
CA MET A 211 10.44 9.87 -4.51
C MET A 211 10.36 9.59 -3.01
N GLU A 212 9.46 10.28 -2.30
CA GLU A 212 9.22 10.03 -0.88
C GLU A 212 8.69 8.60 -0.67
N LEU A 213 7.72 8.15 -1.47
CA LEU A 213 7.16 6.80 -1.41
C LEU A 213 8.22 5.73 -1.68
N GLU A 214 9.06 5.91 -2.70
CA GLU A 214 10.14 4.96 -3.03
C GLU A 214 11.17 4.86 -1.90
N ASN A 215 11.57 5.97 -1.31
CA ASN A 215 12.47 5.96 -0.16
C ASN A 215 11.88 5.15 1.00
N ILE A 216 10.59 5.33 1.30
CA ILE A 216 9.91 4.55 2.34
C ILE A 216 9.88 3.05 1.98
N ARG A 217 9.63 2.69 0.71
CA ARG A 217 9.63 1.31 0.24
C ARG A 217 10.99 0.64 0.44
N ILE A 218 12.07 1.29 0.02
CA ILE A 218 13.44 0.80 0.19
C ILE A 218 13.75 0.55 1.67
N LEU A 219 13.46 1.52 2.53
CA LEU A 219 13.69 1.39 3.97
C LEU A 219 12.89 0.24 4.60
N LYS A 220 11.64 0.04 4.19
CA LYS A 220 10.81 -1.08 4.65
C LYS A 220 11.37 -2.43 4.20
N GLU A 221 11.83 -2.52 2.97
CA GLU A 221 12.45 -3.73 2.43
C GLU A 221 13.73 -4.10 3.18
N MET A 222 14.60 -3.12 3.40
CA MET A 222 15.83 -3.31 4.19
C MET A 222 15.52 -3.80 5.61
N ARG A 223 14.60 -3.15 6.32
CA ARG A 223 14.18 -3.57 7.67
C ARG A 223 13.58 -4.98 7.66
N GLY A 224 12.76 -5.30 6.65
CA GLY A 224 12.17 -6.63 6.48
C GLY A 224 13.23 -7.72 6.26
N ASN A 225 14.27 -7.44 5.49
CA ASN A 225 15.38 -8.36 5.26
C ASN A 225 16.17 -8.63 6.54
N VAL A 226 16.54 -7.57 7.28
CA VAL A 226 17.23 -7.69 8.57
C VAL A 226 16.40 -8.50 9.57
N ASN A 227 15.11 -8.20 9.70
CA ASN A 227 14.23 -8.93 10.62
C ASN A 227 14.12 -10.42 10.25
N ARG A 228 14.03 -10.76 8.95
CA ARG A 228 14.01 -12.15 8.50
C ARG A 228 15.31 -12.87 8.84
N GLN A 229 16.45 -12.21 8.66
CA GLN A 229 17.76 -12.77 9.02
C GLN A 229 17.86 -13.04 10.53
N VAL A 230 17.55 -12.03 11.36
CA VAL A 230 17.57 -12.15 12.83
C VAL A 230 16.62 -13.27 13.30
N ASN A 231 15.40 -13.34 12.76
CA ASN A 231 14.46 -14.38 13.11
C ASN A 231 14.97 -15.78 12.75
N CYS A 232 15.61 -15.92 11.59
CA CYS A 232 16.22 -17.18 11.14
C CYS A 232 17.37 -17.60 12.07
N GLU A 233 18.28 -16.68 12.39
CA GLU A 233 19.40 -16.94 13.30
C GLU A 233 18.91 -17.30 14.71
N THR A 234 17.95 -16.53 15.24
CA THR A 234 17.35 -16.82 16.55
C THR A 234 16.68 -18.19 16.58
N ALA A 235 15.92 -18.55 15.54
CA ALA A 235 15.29 -19.88 15.45
C ALA A 235 16.33 -21.01 15.40
N ASN A 236 17.44 -20.82 14.69
CA ASN A 236 18.55 -21.77 14.64
C ASN A 236 19.24 -21.94 16.00
N ILE A 237 19.52 -20.84 16.68
CA ILE A 237 20.10 -20.84 18.03
C ILE A 237 19.18 -21.59 18.99
N ASN A 238 17.89 -21.25 19.02
CA ASN A 238 16.91 -21.89 19.90
C ASN A 238 16.81 -23.41 19.65
N LYS A 239 16.81 -23.84 18.37
CA LYS A 239 16.83 -25.27 18.05
C LYS A 239 18.09 -25.96 18.58
N THR A 240 19.25 -25.31 18.44
CA THR A 240 20.51 -25.85 18.92
C THR A 240 20.53 -25.96 20.43
N VAL A 241 20.13 -24.91 21.15
CA VAL A 241 20.06 -24.89 22.61
C VAL A 241 19.07 -25.94 23.12
N SER A 242 17.87 -26.01 22.58
CA SER A 242 16.87 -27.02 22.97
C SER A 242 17.37 -28.46 22.75
N ALA A 243 18.11 -28.70 21.62
CA ALA A 243 18.70 -30.00 21.39
C ALA A 243 19.79 -30.35 22.42
N VAL A 244 20.63 -29.38 22.79
CA VAL A 244 21.67 -29.58 23.82
C VAL A 244 21.04 -29.86 25.20
N VAL A 245 20.04 -29.07 25.59
CA VAL A 245 19.33 -29.29 26.87
C VAL A 245 18.74 -30.69 26.91
N LYS A 246 18.01 -31.10 25.85
CA LYS A 246 17.46 -32.46 25.80
C LYS A 246 18.56 -33.54 25.86
N GLN A 247 19.68 -33.33 25.15
CA GLN A 247 20.82 -34.27 25.21
C GLN A 247 21.36 -34.40 26.62
N ILE A 248 21.51 -33.30 27.36
CA ILE A 248 22.02 -33.32 28.73
C ILE A 248 21.04 -34.05 29.65
N GLU A 249 19.74 -33.72 29.59
CA GLU A 249 18.68 -34.38 30.38
C GLU A 249 18.65 -35.89 30.09
N ASP A 250 18.76 -36.31 28.85
CA ASP A 250 18.78 -37.73 28.46
C ASP A 250 20.04 -38.44 28.99
N ILE A 251 21.20 -37.79 28.92
CA ILE A 251 22.48 -38.36 29.43
C ILE A 251 22.48 -38.46 30.97
N GLU A 252 21.97 -37.44 31.67
CA GLU A 252 21.84 -37.46 33.12
C GLU A 252 20.89 -38.55 33.57
N PHE A 253 19.74 -38.68 32.89
CA PHE A 253 18.79 -39.76 33.17
C PHE A 253 19.41 -41.17 32.98
N ILE A 254 20.19 -41.38 31.91
CA ILE A 254 20.90 -42.65 31.71
C ILE A 254 21.93 -42.90 32.82
N ARG A 255 22.72 -41.88 33.20
CA ARG A 255 23.71 -41.95 34.26
C ARG A 255 23.08 -42.39 35.56
N ASP A 256 21.94 -41.80 35.94
CA ASP A 256 21.29 -42.02 37.22
C ASP A 256 20.46 -43.32 37.27
N THR A 257 20.09 -43.88 36.08
CA THR A 257 19.30 -45.13 36.02
C THR A 257 20.16 -46.39 35.84
N VAL A 258 21.07 -46.40 34.88
CA VAL A 258 21.84 -47.58 34.50
C VAL A 258 23.36 -47.41 34.61
N GLY A 259 23.84 -46.17 34.82
CA GLY A 259 25.25 -45.82 34.84
C GLY A 259 25.94 -45.82 33.48
N PHE A 260 27.07 -45.12 33.37
CA PHE A 260 27.86 -45.05 32.11
C PHE A 260 28.62 -46.35 31.82
N GLU A 261 28.79 -47.23 32.80
CA GLU A 261 29.49 -48.52 32.67
C GLU A 261 28.68 -49.56 31.86
N SER A 262 27.36 -49.36 31.78
CA SER A 262 26.47 -50.18 30.96
C SER A 262 26.46 -49.76 29.49
N LEU A 263 27.07 -48.61 29.13
CA LEU A 263 27.11 -48.09 27.77
C LEU A 263 28.34 -48.65 26.99
N PRO A 264 28.20 -48.86 25.67
CA PRO A 264 29.36 -49.04 24.81
C PRO A 264 30.34 -47.84 24.92
N ASP A 265 31.64 -48.12 24.92
CA ASP A 265 32.71 -47.14 25.14
C ASP A 265 32.54 -45.83 24.38
N GLY A 266 32.19 -45.90 23.09
CA GLY A 266 32.01 -44.73 22.25
C GLY A 266 30.75 -43.88 22.62
N LEU A 267 29.75 -44.47 23.30
CA LEU A 267 28.60 -43.75 23.81
C LEU A 267 28.91 -43.14 25.20
N ALA A 268 29.64 -43.84 26.02
CA ALA A 268 30.07 -43.35 27.34
C ALA A 268 31.01 -42.15 27.17
N GLN A 269 31.97 -42.19 26.27
CA GLN A 269 32.87 -41.08 25.96
C GLN A 269 32.13 -39.83 25.56
N ILE A 270 31.19 -39.90 24.59
CA ILE A 270 30.47 -38.71 24.11
C ILE A 270 29.49 -38.18 25.18
N ALA A 271 28.89 -39.05 26.01
CA ALA A 271 28.06 -38.65 27.13
C ALA A 271 28.86 -37.83 28.17
N LYS A 272 30.02 -38.31 28.59
CA LYS A 272 30.93 -37.59 29.46
C LYS A 272 31.42 -36.29 28.89
N ALA A 273 31.81 -36.26 27.59
CA ALA A 273 32.27 -35.06 26.91
C ALA A 273 31.17 -33.99 26.84
N ARG A 274 29.92 -34.35 26.57
CA ARG A 274 28.78 -33.43 26.51
C ARG A 274 28.44 -32.82 27.87
N LEU A 275 28.46 -33.62 28.95
CA LEU A 275 28.25 -33.10 30.29
C LEU A 275 29.39 -32.17 30.75
N LEU A 276 30.63 -32.46 30.37
CA LEU A 276 31.80 -31.65 30.74
C LEU A 276 31.81 -30.33 29.99
N LYS A 277 31.36 -30.31 28.72
CA LYS A 277 31.36 -29.15 27.82
C LYS A 277 29.97 -28.94 27.20
N PRO A 278 28.97 -28.43 27.96
CA PRO A 278 27.59 -28.24 27.49
C PRO A 278 27.48 -27.33 26.27
N GLU A 279 28.32 -26.31 26.19
CA GLU A 279 28.28 -25.31 25.11
C GLU A 279 29.08 -25.69 23.87
N ALA A 280 29.86 -26.79 23.92
CA ALA A 280 30.70 -27.20 22.80
C ALA A 280 29.86 -27.61 21.57
N THR A 281 30.32 -27.21 20.42
CA THR A 281 29.72 -27.64 19.13
C THR A 281 29.96 -29.14 18.91
N LEU A 282 29.15 -29.76 18.03
CA LEU A 282 29.34 -31.17 17.65
C LEU A 282 30.73 -31.45 17.05
N LYS A 283 31.39 -30.47 16.48
CA LYS A 283 32.73 -30.60 15.90
C LYS A 283 33.77 -30.64 17.03
N GLU A 284 33.73 -29.69 17.94
CA GLU A 284 34.61 -29.63 19.11
C GLU A 284 34.50 -30.88 19.98
N LEU A 285 33.27 -31.34 20.26
CA LEU A 285 33.06 -32.62 20.95
C LEU A 285 33.67 -33.80 20.21
N GLY A 286 33.64 -33.79 18.88
CA GLY A 286 34.23 -34.86 18.11
C GLY A 286 35.78 -34.86 18.12
N GLU A 287 36.38 -33.69 18.20
CA GLU A 287 37.82 -33.50 18.33
C GLU A 287 38.35 -33.96 19.72
N ASP A 288 37.53 -33.85 20.75
CA ASP A 288 37.85 -34.31 22.13
C ASP A 288 37.76 -35.81 22.34
N LEU A 289 37.26 -36.59 21.39
CA LEU A 289 37.13 -38.04 21.52
C LEU A 289 38.38 -38.79 21.02
N GLU A 290 38.63 -39.96 21.64
CA GLU A 290 39.71 -40.88 21.22
C GLU A 290 39.15 -42.20 20.70
N PRO A 291 39.31 -42.56 19.41
CA PRO A 291 39.83 -41.68 18.34
C PRO A 291 38.86 -40.56 17.97
N PRO A 292 39.36 -39.44 17.38
CA PRO A 292 38.52 -38.32 16.95
C PRO A 292 37.41 -38.74 16.01
N VAL A 293 36.22 -38.11 16.15
CA VAL A 293 35.01 -38.49 15.42
C VAL A 293 34.43 -37.25 14.71
N GLY A 294 34.05 -37.36 13.47
CA GLY A 294 33.43 -36.27 12.73
C GLY A 294 32.03 -35.89 13.26
N LYS A 295 31.58 -34.66 12.95
CA LYS A 295 30.28 -34.08 13.35
C LYS A 295 29.11 -35.05 13.18
N SER A 296 29.06 -35.78 12.07
CA SER A 296 27.99 -36.75 11.77
C SER A 296 28.01 -37.97 12.73
N GLY A 297 29.21 -38.45 13.09
CA GLY A 297 29.37 -39.54 14.03
C GLY A 297 28.99 -39.13 15.44
N VAL A 298 29.37 -37.88 15.88
CA VAL A 298 28.94 -37.29 17.14
C VAL A 298 27.43 -37.19 17.22
N ASN A 299 26.79 -36.62 16.21
CA ASN A 299 25.34 -36.46 16.12
C ASN A 299 24.62 -37.84 16.19
N HIS A 300 25.16 -38.89 15.49
CA HIS A 300 24.59 -40.22 15.54
C HIS A 300 24.67 -40.81 16.96
N ARG A 301 25.83 -40.67 17.62
CA ARG A 301 26.00 -41.17 18.99
C ARG A 301 25.08 -40.50 20.01
N LEU A 302 24.94 -39.14 19.94
CA LEU A 302 24.02 -38.39 20.78
C LEU A 302 22.55 -38.75 20.54
N ARG A 303 22.15 -38.98 19.29
CA ARG A 303 20.81 -39.45 18.97
C ARG A 303 20.55 -40.84 19.54
N LYS A 304 21.53 -41.72 19.47
CA LYS A 304 21.42 -43.10 20.05
C LYS A 304 21.27 -43.05 21.58
N LEU A 305 21.94 -42.13 22.27
CA LEU A 305 21.71 -41.88 23.69
C LEU A 305 20.28 -41.43 23.99
N GLY A 306 19.73 -40.50 23.19
CA GLY A 306 18.32 -40.08 23.30
C GLY A 306 17.35 -41.25 23.12
N GLU A 307 17.55 -42.09 22.11
CA GLU A 307 16.74 -43.31 21.85
C GLU A 307 16.81 -44.32 23.03
N MET A 308 17.98 -44.44 23.70
CA MET A 308 18.15 -45.26 24.88
C MET A 308 17.42 -44.66 26.09
N ALA A 309 17.52 -43.35 26.30
CA ALA A 309 16.81 -42.68 27.40
C ALA A 309 15.29 -42.80 27.26
N GLU A 310 14.74 -42.68 26.05
CA GLU A 310 13.31 -42.88 25.78
C GLU A 310 12.88 -44.32 26.13
N LYS A 311 13.61 -45.34 25.71
CA LYS A 311 13.32 -46.74 26.03
C LYS A 311 13.36 -47.03 27.53
N LEU A 312 14.33 -46.45 28.26
CA LEU A 312 14.44 -46.63 29.74
C LEU A 312 13.26 -45.95 30.48
N ARG A 313 12.79 -44.79 29.96
CA ARG A 313 11.59 -44.12 30.51
C ARG A 313 10.31 -44.95 30.29
N GLU A 314 10.17 -45.58 29.12
CA GLU A 314 9.03 -46.47 28.82
C GLU A 314 9.01 -47.69 29.73
N GLN A 315 10.17 -48.33 29.96
CA GLN A 315 10.30 -49.49 30.84
C GLN A 315 10.07 -49.18 32.33
N GLY A 316 10.43 -47.97 32.78
CA GLY A 316 10.18 -47.50 34.13
C GLY A 316 8.73 -47.10 34.45
N THR A 317 7.88 -46.98 33.43
CA THR A 317 6.44 -46.64 33.57
C THR A 317 5.55 -47.89 33.69
N GLU A 318 6.09 -49.09 33.42
CA GLU A 318 5.36 -50.37 33.50
C GLU A 318 5.54 -51.10 34.83
N THR A 319 6.25 -50.48 35.80
CA THR A 319 6.43 -51.00 37.16
C THR A 319 5.75 -50.10 38.15
#